data_fcd035ebd3f6093b47409f8e3fe0631f
#
_entry.id   fcd035ebd3f6093b47409f8e3fe0631f
#
_cell.length_a   1.000
_cell.length_b   1.000
_cell.length_c   1.000
_cell.angle_alpha   90.00
_cell.angle_beta   90.00
_cell.angle_gamma   90.00
#
_symmetry.space_group_name_H-M   'P 1'
#
loop_
_entity.id
_entity.type
_entity.pdbx_description
1 polymer ?
#
loop_
_entity_poly.entity_id
_entity_poly.type
_entity_poly.pdbx_seq_one_letter_code
_entity_poly.pdbx_strand_id
1 'polypeptide(L)'
;MQWKHLRPRCLLMTLTVLTASLLALTGCVRQASDVQPPDEPPAQVEQESPLAPGEVRMTVGFLENISRRKVRKVRSESLATDTRKSFPAGTDILRILKYDEEVLTLPKMQASRDFTVKLPGGSPDGAERTLQGYSNVSYEKLKTSHGTDVLLLDSYIVAVDGNGTLSRTFHQPTGTPGVFRNQPAEIHPVNVRFQDVIRTRVIPSSERHYVIRFEGKQGMSILFEVRKLKGGSRPKVMSREKVTVPLGAPLIEINGHRFKVHTATTEFLDIERIS
;
A
#
# COMPACT_ATOMS: atom_id res chain seq x y z
N MET A 1 -40.72 22.86 -10.10
CA MET A 1 -39.42 23.60 -10.16
C MET A 1 -38.49 22.89 -11.10
N GLN A 2 -38.30 23.49 -12.28
CA GLN A 2 -37.47 22.94 -13.36
C GLN A 2 -36.00 23.36 -13.15
N TRP A 3 -35.05 22.45 -13.24
CA TRP A 3 -33.64 22.77 -13.39
C TRP A 3 -33.13 22.34 -14.75
N LYS A 4 -32.64 23.34 -15.50
CA LYS A 4 -32.19 23.30 -16.88
C LYS A 4 -30.80 22.62 -17.00
N HIS A 5 -30.66 21.87 -18.08
CA HIS A 5 -29.42 21.33 -18.64
C HIS A 5 -28.34 22.38 -18.89
N LEU A 6 -27.12 22.13 -18.40
CA LEU A 6 -25.92 22.79 -18.90
C LEU A 6 -24.98 21.71 -19.51
N ARG A 7 -24.79 21.81 -20.83
CA ARG A 7 -23.79 21.03 -21.59
C ARG A 7 -22.44 21.76 -21.49
N PRO A 8 -21.30 21.07 -21.31
CA PRO A 8 -20.00 21.68 -21.54
C PRO A 8 -19.61 21.56 -23.02
N ARG A 9 -19.15 22.69 -23.56
CA ARG A 9 -18.61 22.86 -24.90
C ARG A 9 -17.24 22.22 -25.02
N CYS A 10 -17.06 21.39 -26.06
CA CYS A 10 -15.77 20.94 -26.55
C CYS A 10 -14.95 22.15 -27.05
N LEU A 11 -13.75 22.32 -26.52
CA LEU A 11 -12.72 23.21 -27.06
C LEU A 11 -11.77 22.38 -27.92
N LEU A 12 -11.87 22.55 -29.23
CA LEU A 12 -10.95 22.02 -30.24
C LEU A 12 -9.66 22.86 -30.18
N MET A 13 -8.54 22.27 -29.80
CA MET A 13 -7.22 22.90 -29.98
C MET A 13 -6.57 22.33 -31.25
N THR A 14 -6.38 23.20 -32.20
CA THR A 14 -5.70 22.98 -33.47
C THR A 14 -4.20 22.86 -33.25
N LEU A 15 -3.63 21.78 -33.76
CA LEU A 15 -2.21 21.48 -33.77
C LEU A 15 -1.59 22.13 -35.02
N THR A 16 -0.76 23.15 -34.84
CA THR A 16 0.03 23.78 -35.92
C THR A 16 1.36 23.06 -36.05
N VAL A 17 1.56 22.43 -37.21
CA VAL A 17 2.81 21.81 -37.62
C VAL A 17 3.73 22.89 -38.17
N LEU A 18 4.91 23.08 -37.57
CA LEU A 18 5.97 23.95 -38.06
C LEU A 18 7.06 23.07 -38.71
N THR A 19 7.14 23.13 -40.04
CA THR A 19 8.22 22.56 -40.85
C THR A 19 9.42 23.51 -40.81
N ALA A 20 10.56 23.04 -40.33
CA ALA A 20 11.81 23.79 -40.41
C ALA A 20 12.70 23.21 -41.52
N SER A 21 13.12 24.11 -42.38
CA SER A 21 13.87 23.91 -43.60
C SER A 21 15.33 23.51 -43.35
N LEU A 22 15.79 22.55 -44.16
CA LEU A 22 17.20 22.16 -44.28
C LEU A 22 17.95 23.24 -45.06
N LEU A 23 18.97 23.84 -44.51
CA LEU A 23 19.97 24.65 -45.21
C LEU A 23 21.35 23.98 -45.06
N ALA A 24 21.80 23.41 -46.15
CA ALA A 24 23.17 22.96 -46.33
C ALA A 24 24.10 24.16 -46.48
N LEU A 25 25.18 24.23 -45.71
CA LEU A 25 26.30 25.09 -45.93
C LEU A 25 27.59 24.29 -45.94
N THR A 26 28.11 24.19 -47.16
CA THR A 26 29.43 23.64 -47.51
C THR A 26 30.55 24.59 -47.00
N GLY A 27 31.57 24.00 -46.43
CA GLY A 27 32.97 24.37 -46.59
C GLY A 27 33.53 25.51 -45.78
N CYS A 28 34.42 25.12 -44.87
CA CYS A 28 35.78 25.73 -44.78
C CYS A 28 36.58 24.92 -43.77
N VAL A 29 37.50 24.12 -44.30
CA VAL A 29 38.58 23.53 -43.49
C VAL A 29 39.47 24.68 -43.00
N ARG A 30 39.43 25.01 -41.75
CA ARG A 30 40.45 25.81 -41.05
C ARG A 30 41.27 24.87 -40.19
N GLN A 31 42.59 24.85 -40.48
CA GLN A 31 43.60 24.22 -39.66
C GLN A 31 43.40 24.63 -38.18
N ALA A 32 43.18 23.65 -37.35
CA ALA A 32 43.18 23.81 -35.90
C ALA A 32 44.62 24.07 -35.47
N SER A 33 44.91 25.31 -35.07
CA SER A 33 46.05 25.64 -34.25
C SER A 33 45.83 24.92 -32.89
N ASP A 34 46.82 24.15 -32.44
CA ASP A 34 46.88 23.60 -31.09
C ASP A 34 46.80 24.76 -30.07
N VAL A 35 45.58 25.09 -29.64
CA VAL A 35 45.37 25.88 -28.44
C VAL A 35 45.23 24.88 -27.31
N GLN A 36 46.33 24.69 -26.57
CA GLN A 36 46.33 23.98 -25.31
C GLN A 36 45.21 24.57 -24.43
N PRO A 37 44.23 23.76 -23.94
CA PRO A 37 43.21 24.31 -23.06
C PRO A 37 43.89 24.90 -21.83
N PRO A 38 43.42 26.08 -21.33
CA PRO A 38 43.98 26.64 -20.10
C PRO A 38 43.87 25.60 -18.98
N ASP A 39 44.97 25.41 -18.25
CA ASP A 39 45.02 24.57 -17.07
C ASP A 39 43.82 24.89 -16.18
N GLU A 40 42.83 23.98 -16.14
CA GLU A 40 41.77 24.08 -15.14
C GLU A 40 42.44 24.09 -13.76
N PRO A 41 42.19 25.14 -12.94
CA PRO A 41 42.74 25.14 -11.59
C PRO A 41 42.32 23.83 -10.92
N PRO A 42 43.22 23.14 -10.20
CA PRO A 42 42.89 21.87 -9.55
C PRO A 42 41.66 22.10 -8.70
N ALA A 43 40.63 21.25 -8.91
CA ALA A 43 39.38 21.28 -8.15
C ALA A 43 39.79 21.39 -6.67
N GLN A 44 39.43 22.53 -6.06
CA GLN A 44 39.67 22.74 -4.64
C GLN A 44 38.92 21.61 -3.92
N VAL A 45 39.67 20.65 -3.38
CA VAL A 45 39.16 19.64 -2.45
C VAL A 45 38.63 20.45 -1.29
N GLU A 46 37.31 20.58 -1.23
CA GLU A 46 36.59 21.22 -0.13
C GLU A 46 37.06 20.51 1.13
N GLN A 47 37.94 21.11 1.89
CA GLN A 47 38.38 20.58 3.18
C GLN A 47 37.16 20.52 4.08
N GLU A 48 36.65 19.32 4.27
CA GLU A 48 35.54 19.10 5.18
C GLU A 48 35.91 19.61 6.57
N SER A 49 35.15 20.60 7.04
CA SER A 49 35.37 21.16 8.38
C SER A 49 35.24 20.04 9.44
N PRO A 50 36.14 20.01 10.46
CA PRO A 50 36.08 19.03 11.51
C PRO A 50 34.74 19.14 12.26
N LEU A 51 34.16 17.97 12.60
CA LEU A 51 32.90 17.89 13.37
C LEU A 51 33.15 18.26 14.83
N ALA A 52 32.22 18.98 15.44
CA ALA A 52 32.24 19.21 16.89
C ALA A 52 31.91 17.91 17.66
N PRO A 53 32.31 17.81 18.95
CA PRO A 53 31.95 16.66 19.78
C PRO A 53 30.44 16.40 19.81
N GLY A 54 30.04 15.15 19.53
CA GLY A 54 28.64 14.74 19.46
C GLY A 54 27.95 15.04 18.13
N GLU A 55 28.66 15.58 17.14
CA GLU A 55 28.16 15.76 15.80
C GLU A 55 28.51 14.55 14.90
N VAL A 56 27.61 14.27 13.96
CA VAL A 56 27.79 13.23 12.93
C VAL A 56 27.45 13.78 11.57
N ARG A 57 28.19 13.34 10.55
CA ARG A 57 27.86 13.63 9.16
C ARG A 57 27.01 12.49 8.61
N MET A 58 25.86 12.82 8.06
CA MET A 58 24.93 11.84 7.52
C MET A 58 24.20 12.43 6.31
N THR A 59 24.18 11.71 5.22
CA THR A 59 23.32 12.03 4.07
C THR A 59 22.01 11.27 4.25
N VAL A 60 20.91 12.02 4.25
CA VAL A 60 19.56 11.48 4.34
C VAL A 60 18.82 11.87 3.08
N GLY A 61 18.34 10.88 2.35
CA GLY A 61 17.54 11.06 1.15
C GLY A 61 16.07 10.73 1.41
N PHE A 62 15.19 11.52 0.83
CA PHE A 62 13.80 11.08 0.69
C PHE A 62 13.80 9.82 -0.15
N LEU A 63 13.13 8.78 0.32
CA LEU A 63 12.78 7.68 -0.56
C LEU A 63 11.92 8.32 -1.65
N GLU A 64 12.49 8.58 -2.82
CA GLU A 64 11.71 8.94 -3.99
C GLU A 64 10.48 8.06 -3.97
N ASN A 65 9.31 8.58 -4.26
CA ASN A 65 7.97 7.96 -4.13
C ASN A 65 7.86 6.50 -4.65
N ILE A 66 8.86 5.69 -4.41
CA ILE A 66 8.91 4.28 -4.73
C ILE A 66 8.08 3.55 -3.67
N SER A 67 6.77 3.73 -3.77
CA SER A 67 5.87 2.76 -3.18
C SER A 67 6.22 1.41 -3.80
N ARG A 68 6.73 0.50 -2.99
CA ARG A 68 6.99 -0.86 -3.45
C ARG A 68 5.66 -1.49 -3.79
N ARG A 69 5.42 -1.65 -5.09
CA ARG A 69 4.22 -2.28 -5.62
C ARG A 69 4.41 -3.79 -5.67
N LYS A 70 3.52 -4.53 -5.06
CA LYS A 70 3.47 -5.99 -5.10
C LYS A 70 2.05 -6.44 -5.40
N VAL A 71 1.90 -7.44 -6.27
CA VAL A 71 0.61 -8.07 -6.50
C VAL A 71 0.50 -9.29 -5.59
N ARG A 72 -0.55 -9.33 -4.77
CA ARG A 72 -0.90 -10.46 -3.91
C ARG A 72 -2.14 -11.16 -4.47
N LYS A 73 -2.04 -12.48 -4.66
CA LYS A 73 -3.17 -13.32 -5.05
C LYS A 73 -3.93 -13.77 -3.81
N VAL A 74 -5.19 -13.41 -3.71
CA VAL A 74 -6.08 -13.88 -2.64
C VAL A 74 -6.95 -15.01 -3.19
N ARG A 75 -6.84 -16.17 -2.56
CA ARG A 75 -7.58 -17.37 -2.94
C ARG A 75 -8.11 -18.04 -1.66
N SER A 76 -9.42 -18.07 -1.52
CA SER A 76 -10.06 -18.66 -0.34
C SER A 76 -11.40 -19.28 -0.73
N GLU A 77 -11.65 -20.46 -0.21
CA GLU A 77 -12.90 -21.23 -0.36
C GLU A 77 -13.34 -21.69 1.02
N SER A 78 -14.60 -21.48 1.39
CA SER A 78 -15.09 -21.79 2.74
C SER A 78 -15.49 -23.26 2.92
N LEU A 79 -15.64 -24.01 1.84
CA LEU A 79 -15.92 -25.44 1.85
C LEU A 79 -14.96 -26.14 0.88
N ALA A 80 -14.08 -26.96 1.41
CA ALA A 80 -13.14 -27.73 0.59
C ALA A 80 -13.85 -28.81 -0.22
N THR A 81 -13.23 -29.26 -1.30
CA THR A 81 -13.68 -30.44 -2.06
C THR A 81 -13.64 -31.68 -1.17
N ASP A 82 -14.54 -32.62 -1.41
CA ASP A 82 -14.72 -33.88 -0.66
C ASP A 82 -15.02 -33.65 0.82
N THR A 83 -15.58 -32.49 1.15
CA THR A 83 -16.02 -32.18 2.51
C THR A 83 -17.53 -32.20 2.61
N ARG A 84 -18.03 -33.07 3.50
CA ARG A 84 -19.44 -33.13 3.86
C ARG A 84 -19.72 -32.22 5.05
N LYS A 85 -20.81 -31.46 4.96
CA LYS A 85 -21.21 -30.54 6.03
C LYS A 85 -22.69 -30.24 5.97
N SER A 86 -23.29 -30.05 7.17
CA SER A 86 -24.68 -29.60 7.32
C SER A 86 -24.73 -28.08 7.48
N PHE A 87 -25.71 -27.46 6.82
CA PHE A 87 -25.91 -26.00 6.80
C PHE A 87 -27.37 -25.68 7.14
N PRO A 88 -27.63 -24.84 8.15
CA PRO A 88 -28.96 -24.30 8.41
C PRO A 88 -29.50 -23.47 7.22
N ALA A 89 -30.83 -23.44 7.08
CA ALA A 89 -31.47 -22.53 6.13
C ALA A 89 -31.07 -21.09 6.40
N GLY A 90 -30.94 -20.30 5.33
CA GLY A 90 -30.48 -18.92 5.43
C GLY A 90 -28.96 -18.77 5.66
N THR A 91 -28.13 -19.80 5.48
CA THR A 91 -26.67 -19.72 5.66
C THR A 91 -25.89 -19.89 4.37
N ASP A 92 -24.68 -19.36 4.35
CA ASP A 92 -23.75 -19.51 3.23
C ASP A 92 -23.14 -20.92 3.23
N ILE A 93 -23.34 -21.69 2.17
CA ILE A 93 -22.76 -23.03 2.02
C ILE A 93 -21.38 -23.01 1.37
N LEU A 94 -21.16 -22.09 0.45
CA LEU A 94 -19.87 -21.90 -0.20
C LEU A 94 -19.61 -20.41 -0.43
N ARG A 95 -18.44 -19.95 0.00
CA ARG A 95 -17.91 -18.62 -0.31
C ARG A 95 -16.60 -18.76 -1.09
N ILE A 96 -16.55 -18.17 -2.25
CA ILE A 96 -15.36 -18.12 -3.09
C ILE A 96 -14.82 -16.70 -3.13
N LEU A 97 -13.55 -16.55 -2.74
CA LEU A 97 -12.79 -15.31 -2.83
C LEU A 97 -11.58 -15.56 -3.75
N LYS A 98 -11.66 -15.12 -4.99
CA LYS A 98 -10.57 -15.23 -5.99
C LYS A 98 -10.34 -13.88 -6.63
N TYR A 99 -9.33 -13.14 -6.13
CA TYR A 99 -8.95 -11.85 -6.66
C TYR A 99 -7.47 -11.58 -6.47
N ASP A 100 -6.96 -10.64 -7.22
CA ASP A 100 -5.62 -10.13 -7.05
C ASP A 100 -5.71 -8.73 -6.46
N GLU A 101 -4.84 -8.41 -5.53
CA GLU A 101 -4.75 -7.09 -4.95
C GLU A 101 -3.35 -6.51 -5.11
N GLU A 102 -3.31 -5.26 -5.43
CA GLU A 102 -2.12 -4.46 -5.43
C GLU A 102 -1.85 -3.99 -4.00
N VAL A 103 -0.68 -4.34 -3.50
CA VAL A 103 -0.19 -3.93 -2.19
C VAL A 103 0.87 -2.86 -2.42
N LEU A 104 0.60 -1.65 -1.94
CA LEU A 104 1.51 -0.51 -2.00
C LEU A 104 2.06 -0.26 -0.61
N THR A 105 3.37 -0.46 -0.43
CA THR A 105 4.07 -0.01 0.77
C THR A 105 4.49 1.43 0.56
N LEU A 106 3.95 2.34 1.33
CA LEU A 106 4.27 3.76 1.23
C LEU A 106 5.61 4.07 1.91
N PRO A 107 6.31 5.16 1.54
CA PRO A 107 7.50 5.65 2.25
C PRO A 107 7.08 6.33 3.57
N LYS A 108 6.28 5.66 4.37
CA LYS A 108 5.75 6.15 5.65
C LYS A 108 5.62 5.01 6.64
N MET A 109 5.77 5.33 7.91
CA MET A 109 5.51 4.40 9.01
C MET A 109 4.48 4.98 9.98
N GLN A 110 3.80 4.12 10.70
CA GLN A 110 2.80 4.46 11.70
C GLN A 110 3.14 3.78 13.03
N ALA A 111 2.99 4.52 14.12
CA ALA A 111 3.23 3.98 15.45
C ALA A 111 2.10 3.04 15.89
N SER A 112 2.43 1.98 16.61
CA SER A 112 1.46 1.01 17.16
C SER A 112 0.57 1.59 18.26
N ARG A 113 1.00 2.69 18.89
CA ARG A 113 0.30 3.45 19.94
C ARG A 113 0.87 4.85 20.04
N ASP A 114 0.17 5.72 20.74
CA ASP A 114 0.67 7.06 21.06
C ASP A 114 1.92 6.96 21.94
N PHE A 115 2.84 7.91 21.79
CA PHE A 115 4.12 7.89 22.46
C PHE A 115 4.62 9.31 22.75
N THR A 116 5.56 9.39 23.68
CA THR A 116 6.25 10.63 24.04
C THR A 116 7.74 10.39 23.97
N VAL A 117 8.48 11.36 23.44
CA VAL A 117 9.94 11.35 23.41
C VAL A 117 10.44 12.53 24.24
N LYS A 118 11.25 12.26 25.24
CA LYS A 118 11.95 13.26 26.03
C LYS A 118 13.40 13.37 25.55
N LEU A 119 13.81 14.57 25.25
CA LEU A 119 15.14 14.93 24.75
C LEU A 119 15.82 15.85 25.75
N PRO A 120 16.62 15.33 26.71
CA PRO A 120 17.36 16.15 27.65
C PRO A 120 18.30 17.10 26.90
N GLY A 121 18.25 18.41 27.20
CA GLY A 121 19.05 19.41 26.49
C GLY A 121 18.66 19.64 25.03
N GLY A 122 17.50 19.15 24.56
CA GLY A 122 17.01 19.29 23.18
C GLY A 122 16.48 20.69 22.83
N SER A 123 16.35 21.57 23.81
CA SER A 123 15.96 22.97 23.62
C SER A 123 17.19 23.86 23.42
N PRO A 124 17.09 25.00 22.71
CA PRO A 124 18.21 25.94 22.50
C PRO A 124 18.81 26.50 23.81
N ASP A 125 18.01 26.58 24.86
CA ASP A 125 18.40 27.02 26.22
C ASP A 125 18.95 25.88 27.09
N GLY A 126 19.10 24.65 26.56
CA GLY A 126 19.55 23.48 27.25
C GLY A 126 18.47 22.75 28.06
N ALA A 127 17.21 23.20 28.02
CA ALA A 127 16.10 22.55 28.70
C ALA A 127 15.68 21.23 28.05
N GLU A 128 14.93 20.40 28.73
CA GLU A 128 14.30 19.20 28.21
C GLU A 128 13.24 19.58 27.16
N ARG A 129 13.30 18.96 25.98
CA ARG A 129 12.26 19.06 24.97
C ARG A 129 11.44 17.78 24.94
N THR A 130 10.12 17.92 24.91
CA THR A 130 9.20 16.81 24.81
C THR A 130 8.50 16.82 23.46
N LEU A 131 8.57 15.70 22.72
CA LEU A 131 7.83 15.47 21.47
C LEU A 131 6.67 14.53 21.76
N GLN A 132 5.50 14.86 21.21
CA GLN A 132 4.32 14.00 21.26
C GLN A 132 4.15 13.29 19.92
N GLY A 133 3.97 11.98 19.94
CA GLY A 133 3.69 11.18 18.76
C GLY A 133 2.36 10.43 18.90
N TYR A 134 1.67 10.28 17.77
CA TYR A 134 0.32 9.72 17.73
C TYR A 134 0.23 8.52 16.80
N SER A 135 -0.50 7.51 17.22
CA SER A 135 -0.72 6.27 16.48
C SER A 135 -1.59 6.43 15.22
N ASN A 136 -2.36 7.52 15.13
CA ASN A 136 -3.17 7.86 13.96
C ASN A 136 -2.44 8.72 12.92
N VAL A 137 -1.19 9.09 13.18
CA VAL A 137 -0.34 9.88 12.28
C VAL A 137 0.63 8.97 11.55
N SER A 138 0.88 9.28 10.28
CA SER A 138 1.91 8.61 9.47
C SER A 138 3.15 9.51 9.40
N TYR A 139 4.29 8.95 9.79
CA TYR A 139 5.61 9.61 9.80
C TYR A 139 6.37 9.30 8.52
N GLU A 140 7.08 10.28 7.98
CA GLU A 140 7.88 10.08 6.78
C GLU A 140 9.08 9.19 7.05
N LYS A 141 9.25 8.19 6.18
CA LYS A 141 10.36 7.25 6.20
C LYS A 141 11.39 7.70 5.18
N LEU A 142 12.61 7.89 5.63
CA LEU A 142 13.76 8.29 4.83
C LEU A 142 14.81 7.17 4.86
N LYS A 143 15.85 7.29 4.05
CA LYS A 143 17.02 6.40 4.11
C LYS A 143 18.30 7.21 4.24
N THR A 144 19.22 6.69 5.04
CA THR A 144 20.61 7.16 5.03
C THR A 144 21.34 6.63 3.80
N SER A 145 22.48 7.23 3.45
CA SER A 145 23.38 6.73 2.41
C SER A 145 23.82 5.28 2.62
N HIS A 146 23.85 4.82 3.86
CA HIS A 146 24.18 3.42 4.24
C HIS A 146 22.98 2.47 4.20
N GLY A 147 21.79 2.96 3.75
CA GLY A 147 20.59 2.13 3.61
C GLY A 147 19.79 1.92 4.89
N THR A 148 20.14 2.57 6.00
CA THR A 148 19.37 2.50 7.26
C THR A 148 18.06 3.26 7.11
N ASP A 149 16.95 2.65 7.52
CA ASP A 149 15.66 3.32 7.58
C ASP A 149 15.64 4.30 8.76
N VAL A 150 15.20 5.53 8.50
CA VAL A 150 15.06 6.58 9.51
C VAL A 150 13.70 7.25 9.39
N LEU A 151 13.19 7.77 10.49
CA LEU A 151 11.95 8.55 10.53
C LEU A 151 12.25 10.01 10.80
N LEU A 152 11.44 10.87 10.19
CA LEU A 152 11.38 12.28 10.53
C LEU A 152 10.30 12.48 11.59
N LEU A 153 10.72 12.86 12.79
CA LEU A 153 9.86 13.20 13.92
C LEU A 153 10.07 14.68 14.28
N ASP A 154 9.11 15.51 13.89
CA ASP A 154 9.25 16.97 13.94
C ASP A 154 10.49 17.40 13.12
N SER A 155 11.51 17.95 13.77
CA SER A 155 12.79 18.33 13.13
C SER A 155 13.93 17.31 13.38
N TYR A 156 13.64 16.19 14.00
CA TYR A 156 14.63 15.17 14.34
C TYR A 156 14.55 13.97 13.39
N ILE A 157 15.72 13.41 13.13
CA ILE A 157 15.86 12.15 12.40
C ILE A 157 16.21 11.05 13.41
N VAL A 158 15.52 9.92 13.36
CA VAL A 158 15.75 8.79 14.26
C VAL A 158 15.78 7.48 13.47
N ALA A 159 16.78 6.65 13.74
CA ALA A 159 16.89 5.33 13.12
C ALA A 159 15.79 4.39 13.64
N VAL A 160 15.29 3.53 12.72
CA VAL A 160 14.33 2.48 13.03
C VAL A 160 14.97 1.14 12.68
N ASP A 161 14.94 0.21 13.63
CA ASP A 161 15.43 -1.15 13.40
C ASP A 161 14.45 -2.00 12.57
N GLY A 162 14.88 -3.20 12.17
CA GLY A 162 14.06 -4.15 11.40
C GLY A 162 12.79 -4.62 12.13
N ASN A 163 12.69 -4.41 13.45
CA ASN A 163 11.52 -4.73 14.27
C ASN A 163 10.58 -3.53 14.46
N GLY A 164 10.92 -2.40 13.87
CA GLY A 164 10.16 -1.15 13.99
C GLY A 164 10.41 -0.39 15.30
N THR A 165 11.50 -0.65 15.99
CA THR A 165 11.86 0.05 17.23
C THR A 165 12.71 1.28 16.92
N LEU A 166 12.41 2.40 17.56
CA LEU A 166 13.23 3.62 17.43
C LEU A 166 14.54 3.50 18.18
N SER A 167 15.60 4.03 17.61
CA SER A 167 16.86 4.29 18.32
C SER A 167 16.63 5.26 19.48
N ARG A 168 17.45 5.13 20.54
CA ARG A 168 17.48 6.12 21.64
C ARG A 168 18.37 7.32 21.36
N THR A 169 18.94 7.40 20.15
CA THR A 169 19.69 8.55 19.68
C THR A 169 18.91 9.23 18.57
N PHE A 170 18.55 10.47 18.78
CA PHE A 170 17.91 11.35 17.82
C PHE A 170 18.96 12.28 17.20
N HIS A 171 18.81 12.61 15.95
CA HIS A 171 19.76 13.45 15.21
C HIS A 171 19.09 14.78 14.88
N GLN A 172 19.56 15.85 15.49
CA GLN A 172 19.09 17.21 15.27
C GLN A 172 19.94 17.89 14.20
N PRO A 173 19.35 18.50 13.14
CA PRO A 173 20.10 19.30 12.19
C PRO A 173 20.82 20.47 12.88
N THR A 174 22.08 20.72 12.53
CA THR A 174 22.88 21.82 13.10
C THR A 174 22.82 23.12 12.31
N GLY A 175 22.17 23.11 11.15
CA GLY A 175 22.19 24.22 10.19
C GLY A 175 23.26 24.07 9.11
N THR A 176 24.28 23.26 9.33
CA THR A 176 25.24 22.86 8.30
C THR A 176 24.67 21.67 7.53
N PRO A 177 24.60 21.71 6.19
CA PRO A 177 24.07 20.62 5.39
C PRO A 177 24.76 19.29 5.70
N GLY A 178 23.96 18.26 5.98
CA GLY A 178 24.45 16.91 6.27
C GLY A 178 25.10 16.72 7.65
N VAL A 179 25.13 17.75 8.51
CA VAL A 179 25.67 17.67 9.87
C VAL A 179 24.54 17.66 10.89
N PHE A 180 24.57 16.67 11.77
CA PHE A 180 23.56 16.47 12.81
C PHE A 180 24.22 16.32 14.17
N ARG A 181 23.55 16.82 15.22
CA ARG A 181 23.94 16.64 16.61
C ARG A 181 23.18 15.47 17.21
N ASN A 182 23.89 14.57 17.84
CA ASN A 182 23.31 13.44 18.57
C ASN A 182 22.64 13.92 19.85
N GLN A 183 21.37 13.55 20.03
CA GLN A 183 20.57 13.83 21.22
C GLN A 183 20.11 12.51 21.84
N PRO A 184 20.47 12.19 23.06
CA PRO A 184 19.91 11.03 23.76
C PRO A 184 18.41 11.25 23.95
N ALA A 185 17.64 10.18 23.92
CA ALA A 185 16.19 10.23 24.02
C ALA A 185 15.64 9.15 24.93
N GLU A 186 14.61 9.50 25.69
CA GLU A 186 13.77 8.57 26.43
C GLU A 186 12.42 8.46 25.73
N ILE A 187 11.99 7.22 25.40
CA ILE A 187 10.77 6.96 24.65
C ILE A 187 9.77 6.24 25.57
N HIS A 188 8.58 6.80 25.69
CA HIS A 188 7.50 6.25 26.49
C HIS A 188 6.21 6.06 25.67
N PRO A 189 5.59 4.89 25.69
CA PRO A 189 6.07 3.66 26.33
C PRO A 189 7.25 3.02 25.56
N VAL A 190 8.11 2.33 26.27
CA VAL A 190 9.35 1.72 25.72
C VAL A 190 9.08 0.74 24.57
N ASN A 191 7.88 0.15 24.54
CA ASN A 191 7.50 -0.88 23.57
C ASN A 191 6.71 -0.34 22.35
N VAL A 192 6.78 0.97 22.08
CA VAL A 192 6.21 1.50 20.83
C VAL A 192 6.95 0.93 19.63
N ARG A 193 6.19 0.49 18.62
CA ARG A 193 6.73 -0.04 17.37
C ARG A 193 6.16 0.70 16.20
N PHE A 194 6.96 0.86 15.17
CA PHE A 194 6.58 1.48 13.91
C PHE A 194 6.43 0.41 12.83
N GLN A 195 5.39 0.53 12.03
CA GLN A 195 5.08 -0.38 10.94
C GLN A 195 4.90 0.40 9.64
N ASP A 196 5.32 -0.19 8.52
CA ASP A 196 5.11 0.39 7.21
C ASP A 196 3.63 0.63 6.95
N VAL A 197 3.31 1.78 6.39
CA VAL A 197 1.93 2.08 5.96
C VAL A 197 1.68 1.37 4.64
N ILE A 198 0.72 0.45 4.67
CA ILE A 198 0.35 -0.37 3.51
C ILE A 198 -1.03 0.07 3.01
N ARG A 199 -1.14 0.28 1.71
CA ARG A 199 -2.42 0.46 1.01
C ARG A 199 -2.67 -0.76 0.12
N THR A 200 -3.88 -1.28 0.16
CA THR A 200 -4.31 -2.37 -0.72
C THR A 200 -5.38 -1.89 -1.66
N ARG A 201 -5.27 -2.29 -2.92
CA ARG A 201 -6.26 -2.03 -3.95
C ARG A 201 -6.55 -3.31 -4.70
N VAL A 202 -7.83 -3.69 -4.76
CA VAL A 202 -8.26 -4.85 -5.56
C VAL A 202 -8.14 -4.52 -7.04
N ILE A 203 -7.63 -5.47 -7.82
CA ILE A 203 -7.56 -5.37 -9.28
C ILE A 203 -8.92 -5.84 -9.83
N PRO A 204 -9.76 -4.93 -10.39
CA PRO A 204 -11.16 -5.26 -10.73
C PRO A 204 -11.31 -6.40 -11.74
N SER A 205 -10.38 -6.51 -12.69
CA SER A 205 -10.40 -7.53 -13.73
C SER A 205 -10.17 -8.96 -13.21
N SER A 206 -9.62 -9.10 -12.00
CA SER A 206 -9.32 -10.38 -11.36
C SER A 206 -10.38 -10.82 -10.34
N GLU A 207 -11.37 -9.98 -10.07
CA GLU A 207 -12.39 -10.27 -9.05
C GLU A 207 -13.32 -11.39 -9.48
N ARG A 208 -13.38 -12.44 -8.66
CA ARG A 208 -14.34 -13.54 -8.77
C ARG A 208 -14.82 -13.90 -7.39
N HIS A 209 -15.68 -13.05 -6.85
CA HIS A 209 -16.29 -13.24 -5.54
C HIS A 209 -17.72 -13.64 -5.68
N TYR A 210 -18.10 -14.72 -5.07
CA TYR A 210 -19.50 -15.08 -4.92
C TYR A 210 -19.73 -15.94 -3.69
N VAL A 211 -20.98 -16.00 -3.29
CA VAL A 211 -21.47 -16.83 -2.18
C VAL A 211 -22.65 -17.61 -2.72
N ILE A 212 -22.68 -18.89 -2.45
CA ILE A 212 -23.85 -19.74 -2.61
C ILE A 212 -24.47 -19.89 -1.23
N ARG A 213 -25.72 -19.52 -1.12
CA ARG A 213 -26.50 -19.57 0.12
C ARG A 213 -27.63 -20.55 -0.02
N PHE A 214 -27.86 -21.39 0.98
CA PHE A 214 -29.04 -22.23 1.10
C PHE A 214 -30.18 -21.40 1.70
N GLU A 215 -31.28 -21.24 0.98
CA GLU A 215 -32.44 -20.49 1.43
C GLU A 215 -33.52 -21.37 2.08
N GLY A 216 -33.43 -22.70 1.88
CA GLY A 216 -34.38 -23.68 2.44
C GLY A 216 -34.96 -24.60 1.39
N LYS A 217 -36.00 -25.35 1.78
CA LYS A 217 -36.77 -26.23 0.91
C LYS A 217 -38.18 -25.67 0.73
N GLN A 218 -38.69 -25.71 -0.49
CA GLN A 218 -40.08 -25.36 -0.80
C GLN A 218 -40.69 -26.45 -1.69
N GLY A 219 -41.68 -27.18 -1.12
CA GLY A 219 -42.28 -28.31 -1.82
C GLY A 219 -41.25 -29.36 -2.19
N MET A 220 -41.18 -29.72 -3.47
CA MET A 220 -40.23 -30.67 -4.05
C MET A 220 -38.96 -30.00 -4.58
N SER A 221 -38.60 -28.83 -4.10
CA SER A 221 -37.44 -28.07 -4.56
C SER A 221 -36.59 -27.59 -3.40
N ILE A 222 -35.27 -27.53 -3.65
CA ILE A 222 -34.26 -26.91 -2.79
C ILE A 222 -33.94 -25.54 -3.39
N LEU A 223 -33.95 -24.50 -2.55
CA LEU A 223 -33.74 -23.12 -2.96
C LEU A 223 -32.36 -22.67 -2.56
N PHE A 224 -31.66 -22.08 -3.51
CA PHE A 224 -30.37 -21.44 -3.32
C PHE A 224 -30.39 -19.99 -3.83
N GLU A 225 -29.51 -19.16 -3.27
CA GLU A 225 -29.22 -17.83 -3.77
C GLU A 225 -27.73 -17.72 -4.07
N VAL A 226 -27.37 -17.40 -5.32
CA VAL A 226 -26.00 -17.06 -5.70
C VAL A 226 -25.84 -15.56 -5.64
N ARG A 227 -24.98 -15.08 -4.76
CA ARG A 227 -24.66 -13.65 -4.60
C ARG A 227 -23.31 -13.35 -5.22
N LYS A 228 -23.29 -12.58 -6.30
CA LYS A 228 -22.04 -12.04 -6.84
C LYS A 228 -21.60 -10.84 -6.01
N LEU A 229 -20.33 -10.82 -5.63
CA LEU A 229 -19.77 -9.82 -4.75
C LEU A 229 -18.70 -9.02 -5.49
N LYS A 230 -18.44 -7.77 -5.03
CA LYS A 230 -17.36 -6.91 -5.52
C LYS A 230 -16.63 -6.27 -4.36
N GLY A 231 -15.30 -6.13 -4.50
CA GLY A 231 -14.44 -5.51 -3.49
C GLY A 231 -13.46 -6.51 -2.86
N GLY A 232 -12.67 -6.05 -1.93
CA GLY A 232 -11.64 -6.84 -1.26
C GLY A 232 -12.15 -7.60 -0.03
N SER A 233 -11.51 -7.39 1.12
CA SER A 233 -11.82 -8.08 2.38
C SER A 233 -13.24 -7.85 2.91
N ARG A 234 -13.90 -6.74 2.50
CA ARG A 234 -15.29 -6.42 2.84
C ARG A 234 -16.11 -6.23 1.55
N PRO A 235 -16.44 -7.33 0.85
CA PRO A 235 -17.13 -7.26 -0.43
C PRO A 235 -18.59 -6.82 -0.27
N LYS A 236 -19.08 -6.09 -1.29
CA LYS A 236 -20.48 -5.69 -1.41
C LYS A 236 -21.21 -6.61 -2.38
N VAL A 237 -22.48 -6.91 -2.11
CA VAL A 237 -23.35 -7.68 -3.02
C VAL A 237 -23.68 -6.80 -4.24
N MET A 238 -23.37 -7.31 -5.43
CA MET A 238 -23.64 -6.66 -6.71
C MET A 238 -24.89 -7.20 -7.39
N SER A 239 -25.12 -8.51 -7.32
CA SER A 239 -26.30 -9.18 -7.87
C SER A 239 -26.66 -10.40 -7.06
N ARG A 240 -27.92 -10.79 -7.17
CA ARG A 240 -28.48 -12.00 -6.57
C ARG A 240 -29.22 -12.79 -7.64
N GLU A 241 -29.00 -14.08 -7.65
CA GLU A 241 -29.63 -15.02 -8.57
C GLU A 241 -30.22 -16.18 -7.76
N LYS A 242 -31.50 -16.44 -7.92
CA LYS A 242 -32.17 -17.59 -7.29
C LYS A 242 -31.98 -18.81 -8.17
N VAL A 243 -31.55 -19.90 -7.56
CA VAL A 243 -31.38 -21.20 -8.20
C VAL A 243 -32.27 -22.20 -7.49
N THR A 244 -33.10 -22.88 -8.25
CA THR A 244 -34.02 -23.92 -7.74
C THR A 244 -33.60 -25.26 -8.33
N VAL A 245 -33.42 -26.26 -7.46
CA VAL A 245 -33.06 -27.61 -7.86
C VAL A 245 -34.08 -28.61 -7.34
N PRO A 246 -34.37 -29.69 -8.08
CA PRO A 246 -35.34 -30.71 -7.61
C PRO A 246 -34.84 -31.42 -6.36
N LEU A 247 -35.74 -31.66 -5.42
CA LEU A 247 -35.49 -32.54 -4.29
C LEU A 247 -35.35 -33.96 -4.81
N GLY A 248 -34.35 -34.68 -4.40
CA GLY A 248 -34.08 -36.06 -4.85
C GLY A 248 -33.04 -36.14 -5.97
N ALA A 249 -32.57 -35.02 -6.49
CA ALA A 249 -31.36 -35.01 -7.33
C ALA A 249 -30.15 -35.35 -6.44
N PRO A 250 -29.48 -36.50 -6.63
CA PRO A 250 -28.35 -36.88 -5.77
C PRO A 250 -27.12 -36.00 -6.00
N LEU A 251 -27.06 -35.36 -7.18
CA LEU A 251 -25.98 -34.48 -7.60
C LEU A 251 -26.58 -33.20 -8.17
N ILE A 252 -26.14 -32.08 -7.66
CA ILE A 252 -26.57 -30.76 -8.14
C ILE A 252 -25.35 -29.94 -8.57
N GLU A 253 -25.54 -29.05 -9.53
CA GLU A 253 -24.52 -28.09 -9.96
C GLU A 253 -25.03 -26.66 -9.77
N ILE A 254 -24.26 -25.84 -9.05
CA ILE A 254 -24.57 -24.44 -8.79
C ILE A 254 -23.33 -23.62 -9.09
N ASN A 255 -23.43 -22.71 -10.02
CA ASN A 255 -22.34 -21.79 -10.41
C ASN A 255 -21.00 -22.50 -10.70
N GLY A 256 -21.06 -23.67 -11.37
CA GLY A 256 -19.90 -24.48 -11.73
C GLY A 256 -19.32 -25.34 -10.60
N HIS A 257 -19.99 -25.40 -9.44
CA HIS A 257 -19.63 -26.30 -8.35
C HIS A 257 -20.63 -27.45 -8.23
N ARG A 258 -20.10 -28.63 -8.07
CA ARG A 258 -20.89 -29.86 -7.94
C ARG A 258 -20.97 -30.28 -6.49
N PHE A 259 -22.19 -30.58 -6.07
CA PHE A 259 -22.50 -31.01 -4.70
C PHE A 259 -23.33 -32.30 -4.74
N LYS A 260 -22.97 -33.24 -3.88
CA LYS A 260 -23.80 -34.37 -3.56
C LYS A 260 -24.72 -34.00 -2.41
N VAL A 261 -26.02 -34.16 -2.61
CA VAL A 261 -27.05 -33.93 -1.58
C VAL A 261 -27.29 -35.21 -0.82
N HIS A 262 -27.06 -35.20 0.48
CA HIS A 262 -27.36 -36.32 1.36
C HIS A 262 -28.74 -36.16 1.98
N THR A 263 -29.07 -34.97 2.46
CA THR A 263 -30.38 -34.67 3.06
C THR A 263 -30.69 -33.18 2.85
N ALA A 264 -31.99 -32.90 2.56
CA ALA A 264 -32.50 -31.55 2.51
C ALA A 264 -33.84 -31.43 3.18
N THR A 265 -33.96 -30.59 4.18
CA THR A 265 -35.19 -30.25 4.91
C THR A 265 -35.49 -28.76 4.77
N THR A 266 -36.56 -28.28 5.37
CA THR A 266 -36.84 -26.84 5.46
C THR A 266 -35.81 -26.10 6.32
N GLU A 267 -35.19 -26.80 7.28
CA GLU A 267 -34.32 -26.20 8.31
C GLU A 267 -32.82 -26.36 7.98
N PHE A 268 -32.43 -27.49 7.37
CA PHE A 268 -31.03 -27.76 7.10
C PHE A 268 -30.81 -28.50 5.78
N LEU A 269 -29.60 -28.35 5.25
CA LEU A 269 -29.08 -29.04 4.07
C LEU A 269 -27.78 -29.74 4.44
N ASP A 270 -27.70 -31.06 4.22
CA ASP A 270 -26.48 -31.85 4.37
C ASP A 270 -25.94 -32.19 2.99
N ILE A 271 -24.79 -31.61 2.67
CA ILE A 271 -24.16 -31.73 1.36
C ILE A 271 -22.66 -32.02 1.48
N GLU A 272 -22.14 -32.56 0.40
CA GLU A 272 -20.72 -32.81 0.19
C GLU A 272 -20.33 -32.12 -1.13
N ARG A 273 -19.29 -31.28 -1.09
CA ARG A 273 -18.75 -30.66 -2.29
C ARG A 273 -17.83 -31.64 -3.00
N ILE A 274 -18.08 -31.88 -4.31
CA ILE A 274 -17.31 -32.83 -5.12
C ILE A 274 -16.30 -32.09 -6.01
N SER A 275 -16.64 -30.89 -6.53
CA SER A 275 -15.75 -30.09 -7.36
C SER A 275 -16.09 -28.59 -7.33
#